data_64167a0485cd3af853856234e3adf2e7
#
_entry.id   64167a0485cd3af853856234e3adf2e7
#
_cell.length_a   1.000
_cell.length_b   1.000
_cell.length_c   1.000
_cell.angle_alpha   90.00
_cell.angle_beta   90.00
_cell.angle_gamma   90.00
#
_symmetry.space_group_name_H-M   'P 1'
#
loop_
_entity.id
_entity.type
_entity.pdbx_description
1 polymer ?
#
loop_
_entity_poly.entity_id
_entity_poly.type
_entity_poly.pdbx_seq_one_letter_code
_entity_poly.pdbx_strand_id
1 'polypeptide(L)'
;MRNDYSLNFTVIHCYKYKLYYIISITELKTPISLILTVLPQRGQLMKTIDEIELSLRKKFHKKIFSKFAKALNEYEMLKEGDKVAVCISGGKDSFLLAKCFQEIKRHNKFPFEVVFLAMDPGYTEANRKKIEENAELLGIPIQIFDSEIFGAVYTIEQSPCYLCARMRRGHLYAKAKELGCNKIALGHHYDDVIETTLMGMLYGSQIQTMMPKLHSTNFEGMELIRPLYLVREDDIKAWRDYNNLRFIQCACKFTDTCTTCNNEENKSKRVEIKELIKTLKQTNPYVEGNIFKSIENVNLDTVVAYKKDGVKHHFLDTYDLPKNNGEKKDE
;
A
#
# COMPACT_ATOMS: atom_id res chain seq x y z
N MET A 1 -13.23 -67.03 13.61
CA MET A 1 -11.85 -66.44 13.66
C MET A 1 -11.95 -64.94 13.74
N ARG A 2 -11.81 -64.37 14.93
CA ARG A 2 -11.74 -62.93 15.14
C ARG A 2 -10.27 -62.54 14.98
N ASN A 3 -9.98 -61.66 14.01
CA ASN A 3 -8.66 -61.05 13.88
C ASN A 3 -8.68 -59.76 14.72
N ASP A 4 -8.07 -59.80 15.90
CA ASP A 4 -7.76 -58.62 16.70
C ASP A 4 -6.51 -57.97 16.10
N TYR A 5 -6.70 -56.83 15.39
CA TYR A 5 -5.60 -55.97 14.99
C TYR A 5 -5.29 -55.02 16.13
N SER A 6 -4.16 -55.19 16.79
CA SER A 6 -3.64 -54.20 17.74
C SER A 6 -2.95 -53.09 16.97
N LEU A 7 -3.48 -51.88 17.07
CA LEU A 7 -2.87 -50.64 16.56
C LEU A 7 -1.80 -50.14 17.54
N ASN A 8 -0.53 -50.25 17.18
CA ASN A 8 0.55 -49.64 17.96
C ASN A 8 0.77 -48.20 17.49
N PHE A 9 0.57 -47.25 18.39
CA PHE A 9 0.84 -45.83 18.16
C PHE A 9 2.15 -45.46 18.79
N THR A 10 3.09 -44.90 18.01
CA THR A 10 4.31 -44.26 18.52
C THR A 10 4.17 -42.76 18.44
N VAL A 11 4.20 -42.09 19.58
CA VAL A 11 4.21 -40.66 19.65
C VAL A 11 5.65 -40.17 19.67
N ILE A 12 6.09 -39.51 18.63
CA ILE A 12 7.40 -38.87 18.56
C ILE A 12 7.25 -37.41 18.97
N HIS A 13 7.85 -37.05 20.08
CA HIS A 13 7.86 -35.69 20.61
C HIS A 13 9.09 -34.94 20.13
N CYS A 14 8.89 -33.92 19.27
CA CYS A 14 9.98 -33.06 18.84
C CYS A 14 9.94 -31.75 19.64
N TYR A 15 10.79 -31.64 20.67
CA TYR A 15 10.86 -30.50 21.60
C TYR A 15 11.15 -29.15 20.94
N LYS A 16 11.75 -29.17 19.74
CA LYS A 16 12.20 -27.95 19.05
C LYS A 16 11.10 -27.18 18.32
N TYR A 17 9.93 -27.83 18.03
CA TYR A 17 8.90 -27.24 17.17
C TYR A 17 7.46 -27.30 17.68
N LYS A 18 7.19 -27.80 18.90
CA LYS A 18 5.83 -27.95 19.46
C LYS A 18 4.82 -28.66 18.52
N LEU A 19 5.28 -29.62 17.73
CA LEU A 19 4.45 -30.38 16.81
C LEU A 19 4.29 -31.81 17.30
N TYR A 20 3.04 -32.25 17.41
CA TYR A 20 2.70 -33.60 17.73
C TYR A 20 2.31 -34.35 16.46
N TYR A 21 3.01 -35.45 16.14
CA TYR A 21 2.64 -36.34 15.06
C TYR A 21 2.21 -37.67 15.66
N ILE A 22 1.02 -38.12 15.28
CA ILE A 22 0.55 -39.48 15.56
C ILE A 22 0.81 -40.29 14.28
N ILE A 23 1.76 -41.21 14.31
CA ILE A 23 2.02 -42.10 13.22
C ILE A 23 1.38 -43.46 13.58
N SER A 24 0.37 -43.84 12.82
CA SER A 24 -0.18 -45.22 12.88
C SER A 24 0.68 -46.10 12.00
N ILE A 25 1.38 -47.03 12.61
CA ILE A 25 2.15 -48.07 11.88
C ILE A 25 1.27 -49.30 11.74
N THR A 26 0.62 -49.44 10.59
CA THR A 26 0.10 -50.72 10.14
C THR A 26 1.21 -51.41 9.34
N GLU A 27 1.42 -52.69 9.55
CA GLU A 27 2.41 -53.48 8.81
C GLU A 27 2.12 -53.46 7.30
N LEU A 28 2.73 -52.49 6.59
CA LEU A 28 2.79 -52.50 5.15
C LEU A 28 4.22 -52.81 4.72
N LYS A 29 4.36 -53.95 3.98
CA LYS A 29 5.60 -54.39 3.34
C LYS A 29 6.05 -53.45 2.20
N THR A 30 6.23 -52.17 2.50
CA THR A 30 6.72 -51.21 1.52
C THR A 30 7.98 -50.52 2.05
N PRO A 31 8.99 -50.27 1.21
CA PRO A 31 10.25 -49.69 1.67
C PRO A 31 10.06 -48.24 2.14
N ILE A 32 10.77 -47.87 3.20
CA ILE A 32 10.76 -46.57 3.92
C ILE A 32 10.87 -45.34 3.00
N SER A 33 11.39 -45.49 1.78
CA SER A 33 11.50 -44.44 0.78
C SER A 33 10.15 -43.92 0.26
N LEU A 34 9.06 -44.68 0.36
CA LEU A 34 7.73 -44.26 -0.10
C LEU A 34 6.97 -43.44 0.96
N ILE A 35 7.36 -43.56 2.23
CA ILE A 35 6.71 -42.84 3.35
C ILE A 35 7.17 -41.37 3.40
N LEU A 36 8.36 -41.09 2.92
CA LEU A 36 8.91 -39.73 2.90
C LEU A 36 8.32 -38.82 1.81
N THR A 37 7.66 -39.40 0.79
CA THR A 37 7.02 -38.61 -0.28
C THR A 37 5.61 -38.13 0.05
N VAL A 38 5.03 -38.54 1.16
CA VAL A 38 3.69 -38.13 1.63
C VAL A 38 3.75 -37.15 2.81
N LEU A 39 4.95 -36.70 3.21
CA LEU A 39 5.04 -35.60 4.15
C LEU A 39 4.48 -34.34 3.46
N PRO A 40 3.44 -33.68 4.01
CA PRO A 40 2.99 -32.42 3.47
C PRO A 40 4.20 -31.49 3.42
N GLN A 41 4.42 -30.88 2.25
CA GLN A 41 5.38 -29.78 2.11
C GLN A 41 5.24 -28.92 3.35
N ARG A 42 6.36 -28.62 4.04
CA ARG A 42 6.40 -27.78 5.24
C ARG A 42 5.47 -26.61 5.04
N GLY A 43 4.27 -26.67 5.58
CA GLY A 43 3.43 -25.51 5.74
C GLY A 43 4.25 -24.51 6.55
N GLN A 44 4.70 -23.44 5.92
CA GLN A 44 5.37 -22.37 6.65
C GLN A 44 4.40 -21.92 7.73
N LEU A 45 4.75 -22.14 9.01
CA LEU A 45 3.92 -21.71 10.13
C LEU A 45 3.65 -20.23 9.95
N MET A 46 2.37 -19.84 10.03
CA MET A 46 1.99 -18.43 10.03
C MET A 46 2.67 -17.77 11.24
N LYS A 47 3.31 -16.62 11.02
CA LYS A 47 3.94 -15.86 12.09
C LYS A 47 2.89 -15.27 13.01
N THR A 48 3.23 -15.14 14.28
CA THR A 48 2.40 -14.46 15.27
C THR A 48 2.42 -12.95 15.04
N ILE A 49 1.43 -12.24 15.60
CA ILE A 49 1.37 -10.76 15.56
C ILE A 49 2.69 -10.16 16.06
N ASP A 50 3.20 -10.66 17.19
CA ASP A 50 4.45 -10.16 17.79
C ASP A 50 5.67 -10.36 16.87
N GLU A 51 5.76 -11.49 16.16
CA GLU A 51 6.83 -11.75 15.19
C GLU A 51 6.75 -10.82 14.00
N ILE A 52 5.53 -10.53 13.51
CA ILE A 52 5.29 -9.60 12.41
C ILE A 52 5.69 -8.18 12.82
N GLU A 53 5.28 -7.73 14.00
CA GLU A 53 5.65 -6.42 14.55
C GLU A 53 7.14 -6.31 14.84
N LEU A 54 7.75 -7.35 15.38
CA LEU A 54 9.20 -7.40 15.59
C LEU A 54 9.97 -7.31 14.27
N SER A 55 9.44 -7.91 13.19
CA SER A 55 10.04 -7.80 11.86
C SER A 55 10.08 -6.36 11.38
N LEU A 56 9.01 -5.59 11.62
CA LEU A 56 8.92 -4.16 11.26
C LEU A 56 9.90 -3.32 12.10
N ARG A 57 9.96 -3.58 13.42
CA ARG A 57 10.85 -2.87 14.36
C ARG A 57 12.34 -3.17 14.15
N LYS A 58 12.71 -4.36 13.67
CA LYS A 58 14.12 -4.78 13.52
C LYS A 58 14.53 -4.90 12.07
N LYS A 59 14.07 -5.95 11.37
CA LYS A 59 14.55 -6.30 10.02
C LYS A 59 14.21 -5.23 8.97
N PHE A 60 13.01 -4.68 9.04
CA PHE A 60 12.50 -3.69 8.09
C PHE A 60 12.53 -2.26 8.62
N HIS A 61 13.14 -2.02 9.79
CA HIS A 61 13.18 -0.71 10.42
C HIS A 61 13.72 0.38 9.50
N LYS A 62 14.93 0.22 8.95
CA LYS A 62 15.56 1.23 8.07
C LYS A 62 14.82 1.39 6.75
N LYS A 63 14.28 0.30 6.22
CA LYS A 63 13.68 0.24 4.88
C LYS A 63 12.23 0.70 4.84
N ILE A 64 11.47 0.49 5.93
CA ILE A 64 10.06 0.80 6.03
C ILE A 64 9.79 1.79 7.16
N PHE A 65 9.95 1.40 8.42
CA PHE A 65 9.46 2.19 9.55
C PHE A 65 10.16 3.55 9.68
N SER A 66 11.49 3.59 9.52
CA SER A 66 12.26 4.84 9.55
C SER A 66 11.87 5.79 8.40
N LYS A 67 11.59 5.27 7.20
CA LYS A 67 11.12 6.07 6.07
C LYS A 67 9.69 6.57 6.25
N PHE A 68 8.81 5.74 6.83
CA PHE A 68 7.47 6.14 7.23
C PHE A 68 7.52 7.28 8.26
N ALA A 69 8.30 7.13 9.32
CA ALA A 69 8.47 8.17 10.33
C ALA A 69 9.12 9.45 9.75
N LYS A 70 10.09 9.29 8.84
CA LYS A 70 10.70 10.41 8.11
C LYS A 70 9.64 11.17 7.31
N ALA A 71 8.79 10.48 6.53
CA ALA A 71 7.75 11.11 5.74
C ALA A 71 6.75 11.89 6.62
N LEU A 72 6.33 11.32 7.76
CA LEU A 72 5.45 12.00 8.71
C LEU A 72 6.04 13.32 9.20
N ASN A 73 7.35 13.35 9.50
CA ASN A 73 8.04 14.53 10.01
C ASN A 73 8.36 15.53 8.89
N GLU A 74 8.94 15.08 7.78
CA GLU A 74 9.41 15.93 6.68
C GLU A 74 8.27 16.68 6.00
N TYR A 75 7.12 16.01 5.86
CA TYR A 75 5.94 16.63 5.25
C TYR A 75 4.89 17.08 6.30
N GLU A 76 5.25 17.09 7.58
CA GLU A 76 4.37 17.54 8.68
C GLU A 76 2.96 16.94 8.60
N MET A 77 2.90 15.59 8.46
CA MET A 77 1.63 14.90 8.20
C MET A 77 0.78 14.70 9.47
N LEU A 78 1.40 14.71 10.65
CA LEU A 78 0.73 14.52 11.94
C LEU A 78 1.03 15.68 12.89
N LYS A 79 -0.01 16.07 13.62
CA LYS A 79 0.05 17.07 14.71
C LYS A 79 -0.65 16.54 15.96
N GLU A 80 -0.39 17.17 17.08
CA GLU A 80 -1.10 16.90 18.33
C GLU A 80 -2.61 17.11 18.16
N GLY A 81 -3.40 16.20 18.68
CA GLY A 81 -4.86 16.21 18.59
C GLY A 81 -5.44 15.72 17.28
N ASP A 82 -4.62 15.33 16.30
CA ASP A 82 -5.12 14.74 15.06
C ASP A 82 -5.88 13.43 15.32
N LYS A 83 -6.95 13.22 14.56
CA LYS A 83 -7.65 11.94 14.45
C LYS A 83 -7.60 11.45 13.01
N VAL A 84 -6.89 10.34 12.79
CA VAL A 84 -6.56 9.83 11.46
C VAL A 84 -7.36 8.59 11.14
N ALA A 85 -8.10 8.61 10.04
CA ALA A 85 -8.68 7.41 9.44
C ALA A 85 -7.66 6.76 8.50
N VAL A 86 -7.09 5.63 8.91
CA VAL A 86 -6.21 4.79 8.07
C VAL A 86 -7.07 3.94 7.16
N CYS A 87 -7.03 4.21 5.85
CA CYS A 87 -7.90 3.57 4.88
C CYS A 87 -7.32 2.23 4.42
N ILE A 88 -8.04 1.14 4.67
CA ILE A 88 -7.65 -0.23 4.32
C ILE A 88 -8.40 -0.66 3.07
N SER A 89 -7.66 -0.93 2.00
CA SER A 89 -8.17 -1.40 0.71
C SER A 89 -8.11 -2.92 0.53
N GLY A 90 -7.56 -3.64 1.51
CA GLY A 90 -7.30 -5.08 1.45
C GLY A 90 -5.95 -5.47 0.84
N GLY A 91 -5.24 -4.52 0.22
CA GLY A 91 -3.91 -4.74 -0.36
C GLY A 91 -2.78 -4.63 0.66
N LYS A 92 -1.60 -5.15 0.29
CA LYS A 92 -0.37 -5.16 1.10
C LYS A 92 0.02 -3.80 1.68
N ASP A 93 -0.15 -2.73 0.87
CA ASP A 93 0.30 -1.38 1.21
C ASP A 93 -0.56 -0.78 2.33
N SER A 94 -1.88 -0.96 2.24
CA SER A 94 -2.81 -0.46 3.25
C SER A 94 -2.69 -1.18 4.59
N PHE A 95 -2.44 -2.49 4.58
CA PHE A 95 -2.21 -3.25 5.81
C PHE A 95 -0.85 -2.93 6.45
N LEU A 96 0.20 -2.73 5.63
CA LEU A 96 1.48 -2.24 6.14
C LEU A 96 1.34 -0.84 6.76
N LEU A 97 0.61 0.06 6.10
CA LEU A 97 0.31 1.40 6.62
C LEU A 97 -0.35 1.30 8.00
N ALA A 98 -1.35 0.43 8.15
CA ALA A 98 -2.02 0.22 9.43
C ALA A 98 -1.06 -0.29 10.51
N LYS A 99 -0.17 -1.24 10.21
CA LYS A 99 0.86 -1.71 11.13
C LYS A 99 1.85 -0.62 11.52
N CYS A 100 2.25 0.24 10.58
CA CYS A 100 3.10 1.39 10.86
C CYS A 100 2.41 2.40 11.81
N PHE A 101 1.10 2.64 11.64
CA PHE A 101 0.33 3.48 12.55
C PHE A 101 0.16 2.86 13.95
N GLN A 102 -0.06 1.56 14.05
CA GLN A 102 -0.07 0.87 15.35
C GLN A 102 1.28 1.02 16.06
N GLU A 103 2.38 0.86 15.32
CA GLU A 103 3.72 0.96 15.89
C GLU A 103 4.06 2.38 16.33
N ILE A 104 3.78 3.40 15.50
CA ILE A 104 4.09 4.78 15.87
C ILE A 104 3.22 5.27 17.04
N LYS A 105 1.98 4.78 17.16
CA LYS A 105 1.11 5.09 18.30
C LYS A 105 1.69 4.63 19.64
N ARG A 106 2.51 3.58 19.64
CA ARG A 106 3.22 3.09 20.87
C ARG A 106 4.38 3.99 21.28
N HIS A 107 4.94 4.76 20.32
CA HIS A 107 6.18 5.54 20.49
C HIS A 107 6.00 7.03 20.14
N ASN A 108 4.76 7.50 20.04
CA ASN A 108 4.46 8.87 19.65
C ASN A 108 4.97 9.90 20.66
N LYS A 109 5.38 11.04 20.14
CA LYS A 109 5.86 12.18 20.93
C LYS A 109 4.72 13.08 21.42
N PHE A 110 3.52 12.93 20.86
CA PHE A 110 2.32 13.71 21.16
C PHE A 110 1.06 12.84 20.96
N PRO A 111 -0.04 13.13 21.65
CA PRO A 111 -1.27 12.37 21.53
C PRO A 111 -1.96 12.59 20.16
N PHE A 112 -2.38 11.51 19.53
CA PHE A 112 -3.26 11.49 18.38
C PHE A 112 -4.11 10.22 18.37
N GLU A 113 -5.22 10.23 17.64
CA GLU A 113 -6.12 9.08 17.52
C GLU A 113 -6.02 8.43 16.13
N VAL A 114 -6.28 7.13 16.08
CA VAL A 114 -6.29 6.35 14.84
C VAL A 114 -7.54 5.49 14.78
N VAL A 115 -8.22 5.54 13.65
CA VAL A 115 -9.31 4.63 13.28
C VAL A 115 -8.88 3.87 12.02
N PHE A 116 -9.09 2.56 11.98
CA PHE A 116 -8.81 1.74 10.81
C PHE A 116 -10.12 1.51 10.05
N LEU A 117 -10.21 2.06 8.85
CA LEU A 117 -11.44 2.15 8.09
C LEU A 117 -11.34 1.38 6.77
N ALA A 118 -12.19 0.38 6.57
CA ALA A 118 -12.30 -0.35 5.33
C ALA A 118 -13.67 -0.08 4.69
N MET A 119 -13.65 0.35 3.44
CA MET A 119 -14.89 0.53 2.67
C MET A 119 -15.11 -0.70 1.80
N ASP A 120 -16.28 -1.29 1.91
CA ASP A 120 -16.73 -2.34 1.01
C ASP A 120 -17.55 -1.70 -0.15
N PRO A 121 -16.97 -1.64 -1.36
CA PRO A 121 -17.68 -1.08 -2.52
C PRO A 121 -18.58 -2.11 -3.23
N GLY A 122 -18.86 -3.25 -2.60
CA GLY A 122 -19.54 -4.41 -3.15
C GLY A 122 -18.58 -5.57 -3.46
N TYR A 123 -17.68 -5.88 -2.57
CA TYR A 123 -16.76 -7.01 -2.70
C TYR A 123 -17.49 -8.35 -2.89
N THR A 124 -16.80 -9.34 -3.45
CA THR A 124 -17.21 -10.74 -3.30
C THR A 124 -17.04 -11.16 -1.84
N GLU A 125 -17.88 -12.11 -1.38
CA GLU A 125 -17.78 -12.65 -0.02
C GLU A 125 -16.36 -13.15 0.29
N ALA A 126 -15.70 -13.80 -0.66
CA ALA A 126 -14.33 -14.28 -0.54
C ALA A 126 -13.32 -13.13 -0.31
N ASN A 127 -13.46 -12.01 -1.02
CA ASN A 127 -12.58 -10.85 -0.85
C ASN A 127 -12.82 -10.16 0.50
N ARG A 128 -14.09 -10.00 0.91
CA ARG A 128 -14.45 -9.44 2.22
C ARG A 128 -13.88 -10.28 3.35
N LYS A 129 -14.15 -11.58 3.31
CA LYS A 129 -13.60 -12.54 4.29
C LYS A 129 -12.07 -12.47 4.35
N LYS A 130 -11.40 -12.34 3.20
CA LYS A 130 -9.93 -12.23 3.17
C LYS A 130 -9.40 -10.95 3.82
N ILE A 131 -10.14 -9.84 3.73
CA ILE A 131 -9.80 -8.59 4.43
C ILE A 131 -9.94 -8.77 5.94
N GLU A 132 -11.04 -9.39 6.38
CA GLU A 132 -11.32 -9.65 7.80
C GLU A 132 -10.29 -10.61 8.41
N GLU A 133 -9.97 -11.73 7.74
CA GLU A 133 -8.92 -12.66 8.15
C GLU A 133 -7.54 -11.98 8.28
N ASN A 134 -7.17 -11.12 7.33
CA ASN A 134 -5.91 -10.39 7.39
C ASN A 134 -5.89 -9.35 8.52
N ALA A 135 -7.02 -8.72 8.79
CA ALA A 135 -7.15 -7.77 9.89
C ALA A 135 -7.00 -8.47 11.25
N GLU A 136 -7.64 -9.63 11.42
CA GLU A 136 -7.52 -10.48 12.60
C GLU A 136 -6.07 -10.97 12.77
N LEU A 137 -5.47 -11.54 11.70
CA LEU A 137 -4.09 -12.03 11.70
C LEU A 137 -3.08 -10.95 12.11
N LEU A 138 -3.33 -9.71 11.71
CA LEU A 138 -2.45 -8.56 11.99
C LEU A 138 -2.84 -7.80 13.26
N GLY A 139 -3.93 -8.20 13.94
CA GLY A 139 -4.43 -7.52 15.13
C GLY A 139 -4.84 -6.07 14.85
N ILE A 140 -5.48 -5.82 13.70
CA ILE A 140 -5.94 -4.49 13.31
C ILE A 140 -7.46 -4.40 13.52
N PRO A 141 -7.96 -3.55 14.43
CA PRO A 141 -9.39 -3.38 14.68
C PRO A 141 -10.04 -2.55 13.57
N ILE A 142 -10.36 -3.19 12.44
CA ILE A 142 -10.98 -2.52 11.30
C ILE A 142 -12.47 -2.25 11.54
N GLN A 143 -12.93 -1.10 11.06
CA GLN A 143 -14.35 -0.78 10.90
C GLN A 143 -14.70 -0.88 9.42
N ILE A 144 -15.54 -1.84 9.06
CA ILE A 144 -16.00 -2.02 7.68
C ILE A 144 -17.35 -1.31 7.52
N PHE A 145 -17.50 -0.54 6.44
CA PHE A 145 -18.77 0.06 6.05
C PHE A 145 -19.03 -0.22 4.58
N ASP A 146 -20.31 -0.45 4.27
CA ASP A 146 -20.74 -0.81 2.94
C ASP A 146 -21.02 0.44 2.09
N SER A 147 -20.81 0.32 0.77
CA SER A 147 -21.21 1.32 -0.23
C SER A 147 -21.53 0.63 -1.55
N GLU A 148 -22.54 1.12 -2.26
CA GLU A 148 -22.99 0.50 -3.53
C GLU A 148 -22.27 1.06 -4.76
N ILE A 149 -20.97 1.38 -4.63
CA ILE A 149 -20.21 2.03 -5.72
C ILE A 149 -20.12 1.13 -6.94
N PHE A 150 -19.91 -0.17 -6.77
CA PHE A 150 -19.81 -1.07 -7.93
C PHE A 150 -21.10 -1.11 -8.73
N GLY A 151 -22.27 -1.09 -8.09
CA GLY A 151 -23.55 -1.01 -8.79
C GLY A 151 -23.68 0.25 -9.64
N ALA A 152 -23.26 1.40 -9.11
CA ALA A 152 -23.32 2.68 -9.82
C ALA A 152 -22.30 2.80 -10.98
N VAL A 153 -21.12 2.19 -10.85
CA VAL A 153 -20.04 2.29 -11.87
C VAL A 153 -20.23 1.28 -13.00
N TYR A 154 -20.97 0.18 -12.78
CA TYR A 154 -21.24 -0.84 -13.80
C TYR A 154 -21.97 -0.32 -15.05
N THR A 155 -22.70 0.78 -14.92
CA THR A 155 -23.48 1.37 -16.01
C THR A 155 -22.69 2.36 -16.89
N ILE A 156 -21.41 2.60 -16.58
CA ILE A 156 -20.63 3.66 -17.19
C ILE A 156 -19.51 3.06 -18.07
N GLU A 157 -19.58 3.32 -19.37
CA GLU A 157 -18.62 2.80 -20.36
C GLU A 157 -17.27 3.54 -20.37
N GLN A 158 -17.25 4.84 -19.99
CA GLN A 158 -16.04 5.66 -20.04
C GLN A 158 -15.30 5.72 -18.68
N SER A 159 -14.07 5.21 -18.67
CA SER A 159 -13.13 5.30 -17.52
C SER A 159 -13.70 4.83 -16.17
N PRO A 160 -14.29 3.63 -16.08
CA PRO A 160 -14.95 3.17 -14.84
C PRO A 160 -14.01 3.14 -13.63
N CYS A 161 -12.72 2.83 -13.83
CA CYS A 161 -11.72 2.81 -12.76
C CYS A 161 -11.44 4.19 -12.15
N TYR A 162 -11.41 5.25 -12.99
CA TYR A 162 -11.22 6.62 -12.50
C TYR A 162 -12.41 7.08 -11.64
N LEU A 163 -13.62 6.84 -12.15
CA LEU A 163 -14.85 7.21 -11.43
C LEU A 163 -14.99 6.42 -10.12
N CYS A 164 -14.73 5.11 -10.16
CA CYS A 164 -14.70 4.27 -8.96
C CYS A 164 -13.73 4.81 -7.91
N ALA A 165 -12.50 5.14 -8.30
CA ALA A 165 -11.50 5.70 -7.38
C ALA A 165 -11.93 7.04 -6.79
N ARG A 166 -12.60 7.90 -7.59
CA ARG A 166 -13.12 9.20 -7.15
C ARG A 166 -14.28 9.03 -6.15
N MET A 167 -15.24 8.17 -6.46
CA MET A 167 -16.38 7.88 -5.59
C MET A 167 -15.92 7.25 -4.27
N ARG A 168 -15.04 6.24 -4.33
CA ARG A 168 -14.45 5.60 -3.15
C ARG A 168 -13.81 6.62 -2.22
N ARG A 169 -13.08 7.57 -2.75
CA ARG A 169 -12.44 8.63 -1.97
C ARG A 169 -13.48 9.52 -1.30
N GLY A 170 -14.55 9.91 -2.00
CA GLY A 170 -15.64 10.70 -1.43
C GLY A 170 -16.31 10.01 -0.25
N HIS A 171 -16.66 8.73 -0.38
CA HIS A 171 -17.26 7.95 0.70
C HIS A 171 -16.31 7.77 1.91
N LEU A 172 -15.00 7.55 1.64
CA LEU A 172 -14.01 7.47 2.71
C LEU A 172 -13.90 8.78 3.50
N TYR A 173 -13.90 9.94 2.80
CA TYR A 173 -13.90 11.23 3.47
C TYR A 173 -15.16 11.46 4.30
N ALA A 174 -16.34 11.15 3.74
CA ALA A 174 -17.62 11.31 4.44
C ALA A 174 -17.64 10.47 5.73
N LYS A 175 -17.27 9.18 5.64
CA LYS A 175 -17.23 8.29 6.80
C LYS A 175 -16.18 8.68 7.83
N ALA A 176 -15.00 9.08 7.39
CA ALA A 176 -13.96 9.57 8.29
C ALA A 176 -14.42 10.83 9.05
N LYS A 177 -15.07 11.77 8.38
CA LYS A 177 -15.62 12.98 8.99
C LYS A 177 -16.73 12.67 10.00
N GLU A 178 -17.63 11.73 9.67
CA GLU A 178 -18.67 11.21 10.59
C GLU A 178 -18.05 10.64 11.89
N LEU A 179 -16.90 9.98 11.77
CA LEU A 179 -16.14 9.44 12.91
C LEU A 179 -15.30 10.50 13.63
N GLY A 180 -15.42 11.77 13.28
CA GLY A 180 -14.68 12.88 13.88
C GLY A 180 -13.20 12.93 13.47
N CYS A 181 -12.80 12.24 12.40
CA CYS A 181 -11.44 12.34 11.88
C CYS A 181 -11.24 13.65 11.10
N ASN A 182 -10.06 14.23 11.21
CA ASN A 182 -9.62 15.37 10.41
C ASN A 182 -8.64 14.98 9.30
N LYS A 183 -8.19 13.71 9.28
CA LYS A 183 -7.27 13.21 8.27
C LYS A 183 -7.68 11.84 7.76
N ILE A 184 -7.42 11.58 6.47
CA ILE A 184 -7.40 10.23 5.90
C ILE A 184 -5.97 9.87 5.47
N ALA A 185 -5.51 8.67 5.80
CA ALA A 185 -4.21 8.15 5.41
C ALA A 185 -4.38 7.05 4.35
N LEU A 186 -3.69 7.20 3.22
CA LEU A 186 -3.70 6.28 2.10
C LEU A 186 -2.34 5.60 1.92
N GLY A 187 -2.34 4.33 1.53
CA GLY A 187 -1.16 3.48 1.38
C GLY A 187 -0.33 3.70 0.11
N HIS A 188 -0.38 4.89 -0.50
CA HIS A 188 0.47 5.21 -1.64
C HIS A 188 1.93 5.32 -1.20
N HIS A 189 2.82 4.78 -2.02
CA HIS A 189 4.24 4.64 -1.73
C HIS A 189 5.12 5.34 -2.78
N TYR A 190 6.43 5.32 -2.59
CA TYR A 190 7.42 5.98 -3.43
C TYR A 190 7.26 5.67 -4.93
N ASP A 191 7.04 4.39 -5.26
CA ASP A 191 6.93 3.96 -6.66
C ASP A 191 5.65 4.51 -7.32
N ASP A 192 4.54 4.65 -6.57
CA ASP A 192 3.33 5.33 -7.06
C ASP A 192 3.59 6.81 -7.42
N VAL A 193 4.46 7.48 -6.66
CA VAL A 193 4.82 8.89 -6.90
C VAL A 193 5.56 9.03 -8.22
N ILE A 194 6.64 8.25 -8.43
CA ILE A 194 7.42 8.33 -9.67
C ILE A 194 6.63 7.89 -10.90
N GLU A 195 5.79 6.86 -10.76
CA GLU A 195 4.87 6.43 -11.82
C GLU A 195 3.88 7.53 -12.17
N THR A 196 3.27 8.18 -11.18
CA THR A 196 2.31 9.28 -11.40
C THR A 196 2.96 10.49 -12.06
N THR A 197 4.21 10.81 -11.69
CA THR A 197 4.98 11.88 -12.31
C THR A 197 5.19 11.62 -13.80
N LEU A 198 5.69 10.44 -14.16
CA LEU A 198 5.89 10.08 -15.58
C LEU A 198 4.58 9.96 -16.34
N MET A 199 3.50 9.44 -15.72
CA MET A 199 2.18 9.41 -16.33
C MET A 199 1.68 10.83 -16.64
N GLY A 200 1.88 11.78 -15.73
CA GLY A 200 1.55 13.19 -15.95
C GLY A 200 2.26 13.78 -17.16
N MET A 201 3.56 13.52 -17.29
CA MET A 201 4.39 13.99 -18.40
C MET A 201 4.03 13.32 -19.73
N LEU A 202 3.97 12.00 -19.78
CA LEU A 202 3.88 11.23 -21.04
C LEU A 202 2.46 11.12 -21.58
N TYR A 203 1.44 11.14 -20.70
CA TYR A 203 0.04 10.98 -21.12
C TYR A 203 -0.85 12.17 -20.76
N GLY A 204 -0.41 13.03 -19.84
CA GLY A 204 -1.20 14.17 -19.36
C GLY A 204 -0.70 15.53 -19.80
N SER A 205 0.45 15.60 -20.50
CA SER A 205 1.10 16.86 -20.91
C SER A 205 1.30 17.82 -19.74
N GLN A 206 1.59 17.27 -18.54
CA GLN A 206 1.71 18.07 -17.31
C GLN A 206 2.87 17.55 -16.45
N ILE A 207 3.66 18.46 -15.92
CA ILE A 207 4.65 18.16 -14.87
C ILE A 207 3.92 18.31 -13.53
N GLN A 208 3.40 17.19 -13.02
CA GLN A 208 2.71 17.13 -11.73
C GLN A 208 2.95 15.78 -11.06
N THR A 209 2.84 15.75 -9.75
CA THR A 209 3.01 14.53 -8.96
C THR A 209 1.86 14.28 -8.01
N MET A 210 1.94 13.16 -7.32
CA MET A 210 1.09 12.83 -6.19
C MET A 210 1.63 13.52 -4.95
N MET A 211 0.96 14.55 -4.44
CA MET A 211 1.41 15.30 -3.25
C MET A 211 1.43 14.41 -1.99
N PRO A 212 2.44 14.55 -1.10
CA PRO A 212 2.52 13.78 0.14
C PRO A 212 1.36 14.06 1.10
N LYS A 213 0.87 15.30 1.13
CA LYS A 213 -0.37 15.71 1.82
C LYS A 213 -1.11 16.77 1.01
N LEU A 214 -2.42 16.85 1.20
CA LEU A 214 -3.26 17.89 0.58
C LEU A 214 -4.56 18.08 1.36
N HIS A 215 -5.04 19.31 1.39
CA HIS A 215 -6.37 19.62 1.89
C HIS A 215 -7.44 19.10 0.93
N SER A 216 -8.55 18.65 1.49
CA SER A 216 -9.70 18.26 0.68
C SER A 216 -10.44 19.49 0.18
N THR A 217 -10.71 19.56 -1.11
CA THR A 217 -11.51 20.65 -1.70
C THR A 217 -13.00 20.51 -1.42
N ASN A 218 -13.49 19.28 -1.17
CA ASN A 218 -14.90 19.00 -1.00
C ASN A 218 -15.31 18.71 0.46
N PHE A 219 -14.34 18.52 1.34
CA PHE A 219 -14.55 18.21 2.75
C PHE A 219 -13.71 19.16 3.60
N GLU A 220 -14.30 20.30 3.96
CA GLU A 220 -13.65 21.32 4.75
C GLU A 220 -13.09 20.76 6.06
N GLY A 221 -11.87 21.16 6.42
CA GLY A 221 -11.15 20.72 7.60
C GLY A 221 -10.52 19.32 7.48
N MET A 222 -10.66 18.64 6.32
CA MET A 222 -10.08 17.32 6.10
C MET A 222 -8.79 17.40 5.28
N GLU A 223 -7.78 16.64 5.69
CA GLU A 223 -6.54 16.41 4.92
C GLU A 223 -6.41 14.95 4.46
N LEU A 224 -5.78 14.76 3.31
CA LEU A 224 -5.27 13.47 2.86
C LEU A 224 -3.76 13.42 3.10
N ILE A 225 -3.27 12.34 3.68
CA ILE A 225 -1.85 12.11 3.91
C ILE A 225 -1.41 10.77 3.32
N ARG A 226 -0.12 10.67 2.93
CA ARG A 226 0.50 9.48 2.33
C ARG A 226 1.78 9.10 3.07
N PRO A 227 1.69 8.50 4.26
CA PRO A 227 2.86 8.27 5.10
C PRO A 227 3.88 7.27 4.54
N LEU A 228 3.49 6.40 3.58
CA LEU A 228 4.42 5.52 2.87
C LEU A 228 5.16 6.19 1.71
N TYR A 229 5.04 7.51 1.53
CA TYR A 229 5.58 8.30 0.42
C TYR A 229 7.07 8.05 0.10
N LEU A 230 7.88 7.76 1.12
CA LEU A 230 9.31 7.47 0.99
C LEU A 230 9.64 5.97 1.01
N VAL A 231 8.63 5.09 1.15
CA VAL A 231 8.82 3.63 1.23
C VAL A 231 8.74 3.02 -0.15
N ARG A 232 9.68 2.11 -0.48
CA ARG A 232 9.72 1.42 -1.78
C ARG A 232 8.76 0.23 -1.82
N GLU A 233 8.12 0.00 -2.97
CA GLU A 233 7.23 -1.14 -3.19
C GLU A 233 7.93 -2.47 -2.95
N ASP A 234 9.20 -2.59 -3.37
CA ASP A 234 9.98 -3.81 -3.18
C ASP A 234 10.26 -4.11 -1.70
N ASP A 235 10.43 -3.08 -0.87
CA ASP A 235 10.58 -3.27 0.58
C ASP A 235 9.26 -3.72 1.22
N ILE A 236 8.11 -3.24 0.72
CA ILE A 236 6.77 -3.69 1.13
C ILE A 236 6.54 -5.15 0.74
N LYS A 237 6.87 -5.52 -0.49
CA LYS A 237 6.81 -6.92 -0.97
C LYS A 237 7.70 -7.83 -0.13
N ALA A 238 8.95 -7.40 0.15
CA ALA A 238 9.89 -8.15 0.97
C ALA A 238 9.36 -8.36 2.40
N TRP A 239 8.70 -7.37 3.00
CA TRP A 239 8.05 -7.49 4.32
C TRP A 239 6.88 -8.47 4.27
N ARG A 240 6.01 -8.38 3.26
CA ARG A 240 4.90 -9.31 3.02
C ARG A 240 5.40 -10.75 2.94
N ASP A 241 6.41 -11.00 2.08
CA ASP A 241 6.93 -12.34 1.80
C ASP A 241 7.67 -12.92 2.99
N TYR A 242 8.46 -12.10 3.70
CA TYR A 242 9.13 -12.52 4.94
C TYR A 242 8.15 -12.97 6.03
N ASN A 243 6.96 -12.37 6.08
CA ASN A 243 5.93 -12.70 7.07
C ASN A 243 4.88 -13.69 6.54
N ASN A 244 5.06 -14.26 5.33
CA ASN A 244 4.14 -15.19 4.67
C ASN A 244 2.69 -14.64 4.54
N LEU A 245 2.55 -13.31 4.41
CA LEU A 245 1.24 -12.68 4.32
C LEU A 245 0.66 -12.80 2.91
N ARG A 246 -0.66 -12.97 2.83
CA ARG A 246 -1.41 -13.09 1.58
C ARG A 246 -2.54 -12.07 1.57
N PHE A 247 -2.40 -11.05 0.74
CA PHE A 247 -3.38 -9.99 0.58
C PHE A 247 -4.16 -10.15 -0.74
N ILE A 248 -5.31 -9.51 -0.85
CA ILE A 248 -6.01 -9.40 -2.12
C ILE A 248 -5.18 -8.55 -3.09
N GLN A 249 -5.10 -8.97 -4.34
CA GLN A 249 -4.37 -8.22 -5.38
C GLN A 249 -5.27 -7.17 -6.03
N CYS A 250 -6.50 -7.56 -6.36
CA CYS A 250 -7.53 -6.66 -6.87
C CYS A 250 -8.85 -6.98 -6.19
N ALA A 251 -9.47 -5.97 -5.61
CA ALA A 251 -10.72 -6.10 -4.89
C ALA A 251 -11.97 -5.92 -5.78
N CYS A 252 -11.76 -5.65 -7.06
CA CYS A 252 -12.82 -5.36 -8.02
C CYS A 252 -13.53 -6.66 -8.44
N LYS A 253 -14.87 -6.67 -8.50
CA LYS A 253 -15.65 -7.74 -9.13
C LYS A 253 -15.32 -7.92 -10.62
N PHE A 254 -14.73 -6.90 -11.23
CA PHE A 254 -14.28 -6.93 -12.62
C PHE A 254 -12.98 -7.70 -12.85
N THR A 255 -12.35 -8.32 -11.84
CA THR A 255 -11.08 -9.01 -12.03
C THR A 255 -11.15 -10.13 -13.06
N ASP A 256 -12.31 -10.82 -13.15
CA ASP A 256 -12.50 -11.88 -14.14
C ASP A 256 -12.91 -11.36 -15.52
N THR A 257 -13.43 -10.12 -15.60
CA THR A 257 -13.88 -9.46 -16.83
C THR A 257 -13.17 -8.13 -17.10
N CYS A 258 -12.23 -7.74 -16.24
CA CYS A 258 -11.51 -6.46 -16.38
C CYS A 258 -10.56 -6.52 -17.56
N THR A 259 -10.97 -5.93 -18.67
CA THR A 259 -10.13 -5.72 -19.87
C THR A 259 -8.85 -4.94 -19.52
N THR A 260 -8.87 -4.12 -18.47
CA THR A 260 -7.71 -3.36 -17.97
C THR A 260 -6.70 -4.23 -17.21
N CYS A 261 -7.14 -5.35 -16.62
CA CYS A 261 -6.28 -6.23 -15.83
C CYS A 261 -5.84 -7.48 -16.60
N ASN A 262 -6.65 -7.95 -17.56
CA ASN A 262 -6.48 -9.27 -18.21
C ASN A 262 -6.13 -9.22 -19.71
N ASN A 263 -6.26 -8.08 -20.40
CA ASN A 263 -5.93 -7.99 -21.84
C ASN A 263 -4.51 -7.43 -22.04
N GLU A 264 -3.65 -8.23 -22.69
CA GLU A 264 -2.33 -7.79 -23.12
C GLU A 264 -2.39 -6.59 -24.09
N GLU A 265 -3.48 -6.43 -24.86
CA GLU A 265 -3.69 -5.32 -25.79
C GLU A 265 -4.06 -3.99 -25.10
N ASN A 266 -4.59 -4.03 -23.85
CA ASN A 266 -4.96 -2.85 -23.07
C ASN A 266 -4.19 -2.79 -21.75
N LYS A 267 -2.86 -2.93 -21.78
CA LYS A 267 -2.02 -2.70 -20.62
C LYS A 267 -2.34 -1.34 -20.01
N SER A 268 -2.67 -1.33 -18.72
CA SER A 268 -2.87 -0.09 -17.97
C SER A 268 -1.65 0.82 -18.18
N LYS A 269 -1.86 2.12 -18.44
CA LYS A 269 -0.78 3.13 -18.58
C LYS A 269 0.25 3.04 -17.46
N ARG A 270 -0.18 2.65 -16.27
CA ARG A 270 0.71 2.44 -15.12
C ARG A 270 1.64 1.25 -15.30
N VAL A 271 1.20 0.16 -15.94
CA VAL A 271 2.04 -1.01 -16.24
C VAL A 271 3.11 -0.63 -17.26
N GLU A 272 2.74 0.11 -18.30
CA GLU A 272 3.70 0.61 -19.30
C GLU A 272 4.79 1.48 -18.65
N ILE A 273 4.41 2.39 -17.74
CA ILE A 273 5.37 3.22 -17.00
C ILE A 273 6.28 2.38 -16.10
N LYS A 274 5.75 1.36 -15.42
CA LYS A 274 6.59 0.45 -14.62
C LYS A 274 7.64 -0.27 -15.47
N GLU A 275 7.26 -0.75 -16.64
CA GLU A 275 8.18 -1.38 -17.59
C GLU A 275 9.22 -0.40 -18.12
N LEU A 276 8.82 0.83 -18.46
CA LEU A 276 9.73 1.89 -18.87
C LEU A 276 10.76 2.22 -17.79
N ILE A 277 10.33 2.43 -16.55
CA ILE A 277 11.24 2.70 -15.41
C ILE A 277 12.22 1.54 -15.24
N LYS A 278 11.73 0.29 -15.30
CA LYS A 278 12.56 -0.90 -15.19
C LYS A 278 13.63 -0.98 -16.29
N THR A 279 13.27 -0.64 -17.53
CA THR A 279 14.19 -0.59 -18.67
C THR A 279 15.24 0.50 -18.46
N LEU A 280 14.83 1.72 -18.11
CA LEU A 280 15.75 2.83 -17.86
C LEU A 280 16.73 2.53 -16.70
N LYS A 281 16.27 1.80 -15.69
CA LYS A 281 17.09 1.40 -14.54
C LYS A 281 18.24 0.47 -14.90
N GLN A 282 18.15 -0.27 -16.01
CA GLN A 282 19.24 -1.13 -16.49
C GLN A 282 20.47 -0.34 -16.91
N THR A 283 20.27 0.86 -17.47
CA THR A 283 21.33 1.75 -17.92
C THR A 283 21.70 2.83 -16.90
N ASN A 284 20.71 3.27 -16.11
CA ASN A 284 20.90 4.29 -15.08
C ASN A 284 20.28 3.85 -13.74
N PRO A 285 21.10 3.34 -12.79
CA PRO A 285 20.59 2.88 -11.49
C PRO A 285 19.97 3.99 -10.63
N TYR A 286 20.24 5.27 -10.95
CA TYR A 286 19.72 6.43 -10.22
C TYR A 286 18.40 6.98 -10.78
N VAL A 287 17.87 6.42 -11.87
CA VAL A 287 16.72 6.97 -12.59
C VAL A 287 15.50 7.19 -11.70
N GLU A 288 15.18 6.23 -10.84
CA GLU A 288 14.04 6.34 -9.91
C GLU A 288 14.21 7.51 -8.94
N GLY A 289 15.42 7.67 -8.38
CA GLY A 289 15.76 8.79 -7.51
C GLY A 289 15.73 10.13 -8.23
N ASN A 290 16.19 10.17 -9.48
CA ASN A 290 16.18 11.38 -10.29
C ASN A 290 14.75 11.82 -10.63
N ILE A 291 13.87 10.89 -11.01
CA ILE A 291 12.44 11.20 -11.24
C ILE A 291 11.80 11.75 -9.96
N PHE A 292 12.05 11.12 -8.81
CA PHE A 292 11.49 11.56 -7.54
C PHE A 292 11.97 12.97 -7.17
N LYS A 293 13.28 13.22 -7.26
CA LYS A 293 13.86 14.52 -6.90
C LYS A 293 13.52 15.63 -7.90
N SER A 294 13.24 15.32 -9.16
CA SER A 294 12.91 16.33 -10.16
C SER A 294 11.69 17.16 -9.82
N ILE A 295 10.74 16.58 -9.07
CA ILE A 295 9.53 17.30 -8.62
C ILE A 295 9.75 18.18 -7.39
N GLU A 296 10.86 17.98 -6.67
CA GLU A 296 11.27 18.82 -5.54
C GLU A 296 12.28 19.91 -5.96
N ASN A 297 12.82 19.82 -7.20
CA ASN A 297 13.86 20.70 -7.72
C ASN A 297 13.45 21.29 -9.07
N VAL A 298 12.28 21.96 -9.10
CA VAL A 298 11.78 22.64 -10.29
C VAL A 298 12.35 24.05 -10.36
N ASN A 299 13.13 24.34 -11.42
CA ASN A 299 13.62 25.70 -11.68
C ASN A 299 12.61 26.43 -12.59
N LEU A 300 11.86 27.36 -12.01
CA LEU A 300 10.83 28.12 -12.73
C LEU A 300 11.40 29.07 -13.80
N ASP A 301 12.66 29.50 -13.68
CA ASP A 301 13.32 30.39 -14.66
C ASP A 301 13.60 29.68 -16.00
N THR A 302 13.56 28.36 -16.00
CA THR A 302 13.81 27.53 -17.19
C THR A 302 12.56 26.80 -17.67
N VAL A 303 11.38 27.21 -17.21
CA VAL A 303 10.08 26.65 -17.61
C VAL A 303 9.33 27.67 -18.46
N VAL A 304 8.87 27.25 -19.66
CA VAL A 304 8.18 28.15 -20.59
C VAL A 304 6.90 28.74 -20.00
N ALA A 305 6.14 27.92 -19.25
CA ALA A 305 4.94 28.38 -18.57
C ALA A 305 4.61 27.44 -17.39
N TYR A 306 4.00 27.99 -16.35
CA TYR A 306 3.48 27.23 -15.20
C TYR A 306 2.14 27.77 -14.74
N LYS A 307 1.39 26.99 -13.98
CA LYS A 307 0.14 27.41 -13.33
C LYS A 307 0.33 27.48 -11.82
N LYS A 308 -0.07 28.61 -11.23
CA LYS A 308 -0.12 28.80 -9.79
C LYS A 308 -1.46 29.44 -9.43
N ASP A 309 -2.16 28.88 -8.45
CA ASP A 309 -3.48 29.38 -7.98
C ASP A 309 -4.51 29.59 -9.10
N GLY A 310 -4.49 28.70 -10.11
CA GLY A 310 -5.37 28.76 -11.28
C GLY A 310 -4.91 29.73 -12.38
N VAL A 311 -3.91 30.57 -12.11
CA VAL A 311 -3.37 31.56 -13.06
C VAL A 311 -2.21 30.93 -13.84
N LYS A 312 -2.19 31.15 -15.15
CA LYS A 312 -1.08 30.75 -16.03
C LYS A 312 -0.04 31.88 -16.05
N HIS A 313 1.19 31.55 -15.74
CA HIS A 313 2.37 32.43 -15.86
C HIS A 313 3.19 31.94 -17.05
N HIS A 314 3.67 32.90 -17.86
CA HIS A 314 4.48 32.61 -19.04
C HIS A 314 5.84 33.32 -18.90
N PHE A 315 6.92 32.78 -19.43
CA PHE A 315 8.24 33.36 -19.32
C PHE A 315 8.30 34.81 -19.90
N LEU A 316 7.47 35.13 -20.90
CA LEU A 316 7.36 36.48 -21.47
C LEU A 316 6.80 37.52 -20.51
N ASP A 317 6.07 37.08 -19.46
CA ASP A 317 5.51 38.06 -18.48
C ASP A 317 6.60 38.81 -17.74
N THR A 318 7.80 38.26 -17.69
CA THR A 318 8.96 38.83 -16.97
C THR A 318 10.20 39.02 -17.86
N TYR A 319 10.13 38.67 -19.15
CA TYR A 319 11.30 38.58 -20.04
C TYR A 319 12.03 39.90 -20.21
N ASP A 320 11.27 40.99 -20.41
CA ASP A 320 11.79 42.35 -20.62
C ASP A 320 11.88 43.20 -19.32
N LEU A 321 11.52 42.58 -18.18
CA LEU A 321 11.63 43.31 -16.91
C LEU A 321 13.11 43.35 -16.47
N PRO A 322 13.59 44.51 -15.94
CA PRO A 322 14.94 44.58 -15.40
C PRO A 322 15.09 43.53 -14.31
N LYS A 323 16.09 42.63 -14.47
CA LYS A 323 16.45 41.68 -13.42
C LYS A 323 16.87 42.51 -12.19
N ASN A 324 16.06 42.48 -11.15
CA ASN A 324 16.51 42.93 -9.83
C ASN A 324 17.71 42.06 -9.47
N ASN A 325 18.92 42.61 -9.59
CA ASN A 325 20.11 42.03 -9.03
C ASN A 325 19.94 42.02 -7.50
N GLY A 326 19.17 41.06 -7.01
CA GLY A 326 19.10 40.79 -5.59
C GLY A 326 20.51 40.43 -5.14
N GLU A 327 20.96 41.16 -4.15
CA GLU A 327 22.22 41.04 -3.47
C GLU A 327 22.63 39.57 -3.35
N LYS A 328 23.77 39.20 -3.98
CA LYS A 328 24.50 38.01 -3.60
C LYS A 328 24.78 38.18 -2.10
N LYS A 329 24.08 37.43 -1.27
CA LYS A 329 24.54 37.13 0.07
C LYS A 329 25.71 36.18 -0.13
N ASP A 330 26.91 36.76 -0.05
CA ASP A 330 28.13 36.02 0.18
C ASP A 330 27.98 35.27 1.54
N GLU A 331 27.88 33.99 1.51
CA GLU A 331 28.27 33.08 2.58
C GLU A 331 28.85 31.80 1.95
#